data_5ebea1d6b174a94f9acefc2647836526
#
_entry.id   5ebea1d6b174a94f9acefc2647836526
#
_cell.length_a   1.000
_cell.length_b   1.000
_cell.length_c   1.000
_cell.angle_alpha   90.00
_cell.angle_beta   90.00
_cell.angle_gamma   90.00
#
_symmetry.space_group_name_H-M   'P 1'
#
loop_
_entity.id
_entity.type
_entity.pdbx_description
1 polymer ?
#
loop_
_entity_poly.entity_id
_entity_poly.type
_entity_poly.pdbx_seq_one_letter_code
_entity_poly.pdbx_strand_id
1 'polypeptide(L)'
;MEHNSAKQITVWDGLRQSVTDFGLLVKFKLTLLVLFSAVMSYAIVCDGKVNWMVMLLLASGGFLVTGAANALNQVLEREYDRMMTRTANRPVATGRLSVSKAVLWAGLMAMAGITILSVLHPLAGFFGTLSLMSYAFVYTPLKRSTPLSVAVGAIPGALPLIIGCVVNEGGVSQTAMMLFSLQFLWQFPHFWAVAWLADEDYKKAGFYLLPGKNGDKDVTTGYLSFLFCLLMVGNAVLGYALGFVGAWATAVLVALNVYWARLCWQLYKDCSREAARKQMFMSFLHLPVSLIVLL
;
A
#
# COMPACT_ATOMS: atom_id res chain seq x y z
N MET A 1 -54.01 4.99 -3.36
CA MET A 1 -53.16 5.83 -4.26
C MET A 1 -51.94 6.24 -3.43
N GLU A 2 -50.88 5.44 -3.46
CA GLU A 2 -49.64 5.79 -2.81
C GLU A 2 -48.83 6.68 -3.76
N HIS A 3 -48.62 7.91 -3.35
CA HIS A 3 -47.81 8.92 -4.05
C HIS A 3 -46.32 8.51 -3.85
N ASN A 4 -45.77 7.83 -4.83
CA ASN A 4 -44.37 7.52 -4.92
C ASN A 4 -43.62 8.84 -5.25
N SER A 5 -43.28 9.61 -4.23
CA SER A 5 -42.45 10.80 -4.37
C SER A 5 -41.01 10.40 -4.67
N ALA A 6 -40.68 10.20 -5.96
CA ALA A 6 -39.33 10.12 -6.43
C ALA A 6 -38.59 11.38 -5.95
N LYS A 7 -37.66 11.24 -4.98
CA LYS A 7 -36.77 12.32 -4.53
C LYS A 7 -36.07 12.89 -5.78
N GLN A 8 -36.37 14.13 -6.15
CA GLN A 8 -35.60 14.84 -7.17
C GLN A 8 -34.16 14.95 -6.68
N ILE A 9 -33.25 14.19 -7.32
CA ILE A 9 -31.82 14.30 -7.06
C ILE A 9 -31.39 15.68 -7.53
N THR A 10 -30.96 16.52 -6.61
CA THR A 10 -30.47 17.88 -6.95
C THR A 10 -29.12 17.76 -7.68
N VAL A 11 -28.77 18.77 -8.49
CA VAL A 11 -27.44 18.81 -9.16
C VAL A 11 -26.30 18.68 -8.14
N TRP A 12 -26.49 19.25 -6.95
CA TRP A 12 -25.53 19.16 -5.84
C TRP A 12 -25.37 17.73 -5.30
N ASP A 13 -26.46 16.97 -5.20
CA ASP A 13 -26.40 15.56 -4.77
C ASP A 13 -25.64 14.70 -5.79
N GLY A 14 -25.87 14.95 -7.09
CA GLY A 14 -25.14 14.29 -8.18
C GLY A 14 -23.63 14.60 -8.15
N LEU A 15 -23.26 15.86 -7.94
CA LEU A 15 -21.86 16.28 -7.84
C LEU A 15 -21.19 15.66 -6.61
N ARG A 16 -21.84 15.73 -5.45
CA ARG A 16 -21.35 15.13 -4.20
C ARG A 16 -21.12 13.62 -4.35
N GLN A 17 -22.05 12.93 -5.00
CA GLN A 17 -21.91 11.50 -5.27
C GLN A 17 -20.72 11.23 -6.20
N SER A 18 -20.53 12.02 -7.25
CA SER A 18 -19.41 11.87 -8.19
C SER A 18 -18.05 12.06 -7.50
N VAL A 19 -17.92 13.06 -6.63
CA VAL A 19 -16.69 13.29 -5.83
C VAL A 19 -16.44 12.12 -4.88
N THR A 20 -17.50 11.63 -4.22
CA THR A 20 -17.39 10.47 -3.33
C THR A 20 -16.95 9.21 -4.09
N ASP A 21 -17.58 8.94 -5.24
CA ASP A 21 -17.25 7.78 -6.07
C ASP A 21 -15.83 7.88 -6.65
N PHE A 22 -15.37 9.07 -7.03
CA PHE A 22 -13.97 9.27 -7.42
C PHE A 22 -13.01 9.00 -6.26
N GLY A 23 -13.29 9.49 -5.05
CA GLY A 23 -12.49 9.23 -3.86
C GLY A 23 -12.42 7.73 -3.51
N LEU A 24 -13.53 7.00 -3.70
CA LEU A 24 -13.58 5.54 -3.55
C LEU A 24 -12.81 4.82 -4.67
N LEU A 25 -12.88 5.33 -5.91
CA LEU A 25 -12.18 4.76 -7.06
C LEU A 25 -10.66 4.79 -6.85
N VAL A 26 -10.12 5.95 -6.48
CA VAL A 26 -8.68 6.12 -6.23
C VAL A 26 -8.25 5.59 -4.87
N LYS A 27 -9.17 5.09 -4.02
CA LYS A 27 -8.91 4.71 -2.62
C LYS A 27 -8.16 5.81 -1.87
N PHE A 28 -8.74 7.01 -1.83
CA PHE A 28 -8.08 8.25 -1.42
C PHE A 28 -7.21 8.12 -0.16
N LYS A 29 -7.75 7.53 0.94
CA LYS A 29 -6.99 7.34 2.19
C LYS A 29 -5.75 6.47 2.02
N LEU A 30 -5.87 5.35 1.26
CA LEU A 30 -4.74 4.46 0.99
C LEU A 30 -3.69 5.16 0.13
N THR A 31 -4.12 5.87 -0.90
CA THR A 31 -3.25 6.63 -1.79
C THR A 31 -2.44 7.68 -1.02
N LEU A 32 -3.05 8.40 -0.06
CA LEU A 32 -2.32 9.34 0.79
C LEU A 32 -1.24 8.66 1.65
N LEU A 33 -1.48 7.44 2.15
CA LEU A 33 -0.47 6.70 2.91
C LEU A 33 0.72 6.26 2.01
N VAL A 34 0.45 5.89 0.76
CA VAL A 34 1.50 5.59 -0.22
C VAL A 34 2.31 6.83 -0.56
N LEU A 35 1.65 7.98 -0.73
CA LEU A 35 2.32 9.26 -0.96
C LEU A 35 3.18 9.68 0.22
N PHE A 36 2.71 9.46 1.44
CA PHE A 36 3.49 9.72 2.64
C PHE A 36 4.85 9.02 2.57
N SER A 37 4.91 7.75 2.17
CA SER A 37 6.17 7.02 2.01
C SER A 37 7.09 7.67 0.97
N ALA A 38 6.58 8.04 -0.21
CA ALA A 38 7.37 8.67 -1.26
C ALA A 38 7.91 10.06 -0.85
N VAL A 39 7.06 10.86 -0.21
CA VAL A 39 7.44 12.21 0.26
C VAL A 39 8.46 12.12 1.40
N MET A 40 8.28 11.19 2.33
CA MET A 40 9.22 10.97 3.43
C MET A 40 10.59 10.49 2.92
N SER A 41 10.62 9.54 1.98
CA SER A 41 11.91 9.10 1.43
C SER A 41 12.64 10.20 0.67
N TYR A 42 11.93 11.06 -0.07
CA TYR A 42 12.51 12.27 -0.67
C TYR A 42 13.09 13.19 0.41
N ALA A 43 12.32 13.47 1.48
CA ALA A 43 12.78 14.36 2.56
C ALA A 43 14.01 13.82 3.31
N ILE A 44 14.05 12.50 3.56
CA ILE A 44 15.18 11.82 4.22
C ILE A 44 16.48 12.03 3.44
N VAL A 45 16.44 11.88 2.11
CA VAL A 45 17.66 12.01 1.27
C VAL A 45 18.01 13.45 0.89
N CYS A 46 17.16 14.43 1.22
CA CYS A 46 17.41 15.85 0.96
C CYS A 46 18.34 16.54 1.98
N ASP A 47 18.65 15.88 3.09
CA ASP A 47 19.50 16.42 4.17
C ASP A 47 19.11 17.88 4.55
N GLY A 48 17.82 18.08 4.83
CA GLY A 48 17.24 19.38 5.21
C GLY A 48 17.04 20.40 4.08
N LYS A 49 17.50 20.11 2.85
CA LYS A 49 17.39 21.02 1.68
C LYS A 49 16.20 20.67 0.79
N VAL A 50 15.02 20.58 1.37
CA VAL A 50 13.79 20.18 0.67
C VAL A 50 13.36 21.23 -0.36
N ASN A 51 13.22 20.82 -1.64
CA ASN A 51 12.56 21.62 -2.66
C ASN A 51 11.05 21.33 -2.68
N TRP A 52 10.27 22.25 -2.16
CA TRP A 52 8.81 22.11 -2.03
C TRP A 52 8.07 21.92 -3.36
N MET A 53 8.56 22.52 -4.46
CA MET A 53 7.98 22.32 -5.79
C MET A 53 8.21 20.90 -6.27
N VAL A 54 9.40 20.35 -6.10
CA VAL A 54 9.74 18.96 -6.43
C VAL A 54 8.88 18.01 -5.58
N MET A 55 8.75 18.27 -4.28
CA MET A 55 7.92 17.49 -3.37
C MET A 55 6.44 17.50 -3.79
N LEU A 56 5.89 18.65 -4.19
CA LEU A 56 4.52 18.78 -4.67
C LEU A 56 4.31 18.01 -5.97
N LEU A 57 5.25 18.10 -6.92
CA LEU A 57 5.19 17.34 -8.18
C LEU A 57 5.30 15.84 -7.93
N LEU A 58 6.21 15.41 -7.03
CA LEU A 58 6.33 14.02 -6.61
C LEU A 58 5.02 13.49 -6.00
N ALA A 59 4.43 14.27 -5.08
CA ALA A 59 3.15 13.93 -4.48
C ALA A 59 2.02 13.85 -5.52
N SER A 60 1.95 14.82 -6.43
CA SER A 60 0.92 14.87 -7.48
C SER A 60 1.06 13.70 -8.47
N GLY A 61 2.28 13.46 -8.99
CA GLY A 61 2.56 12.33 -9.89
C GLY A 61 2.32 10.99 -9.21
N GLY A 62 2.77 10.82 -7.96
CA GLY A 62 2.54 9.61 -7.17
C GLY A 62 1.05 9.37 -6.88
N PHE A 63 0.28 10.45 -6.59
CA PHE A 63 -1.18 10.35 -6.42
C PHE A 63 -1.86 9.82 -7.67
N LEU A 64 -1.52 10.36 -8.83
CA LEU A 64 -2.12 9.99 -10.10
C LEU A 64 -1.78 8.55 -10.48
N VAL A 65 -0.52 8.13 -10.36
CA VAL A 65 -0.09 6.74 -10.64
C VAL A 65 -0.77 5.75 -9.70
N THR A 66 -0.77 6.03 -8.39
CA THR A 66 -1.41 5.16 -7.39
C THR A 66 -2.92 5.11 -7.57
N GLY A 67 -3.54 6.25 -7.87
CA GLY A 67 -4.97 6.35 -8.19
C GLY A 67 -5.34 5.54 -9.42
N ALA A 68 -4.53 5.61 -10.48
CA ALA A 68 -4.70 4.81 -11.70
C ALA A 68 -4.61 3.30 -11.40
N ALA A 69 -3.60 2.88 -10.62
CA ALA A 69 -3.43 1.48 -10.22
C ALA A 69 -4.64 0.98 -9.40
N ASN A 70 -5.16 1.80 -8.48
CA ASN A 70 -6.35 1.48 -7.70
C ASN A 70 -7.63 1.41 -8.54
N ALA A 71 -7.80 2.29 -9.53
CA ALA A 71 -8.92 2.27 -10.46
C ALA A 71 -8.90 1.00 -11.32
N LEU A 72 -7.75 0.64 -11.91
CA LEU A 72 -7.59 -0.61 -12.67
C LEU A 72 -7.84 -1.84 -11.79
N ASN A 73 -7.36 -1.85 -10.55
CA ASN A 73 -7.66 -2.93 -9.60
C ASN A 73 -9.18 -3.11 -9.41
N GLN A 74 -9.97 -2.02 -9.24
CA GLN A 74 -11.42 -2.12 -9.12
C GLN A 74 -12.10 -2.63 -10.41
N VAL A 75 -11.56 -2.30 -11.57
CA VAL A 75 -12.06 -2.83 -12.84
C VAL A 75 -11.82 -4.33 -12.94
N LEU A 76 -10.60 -4.78 -12.64
CA LEU A 76 -10.21 -6.19 -12.73
C LEU A 76 -10.88 -7.07 -11.66
N GLU A 77 -11.13 -6.52 -10.48
CA GLU A 77 -11.75 -7.23 -9.36
C GLU A 77 -13.27 -6.99 -9.25
N ARG A 78 -13.92 -6.33 -10.23
CA ARG A 78 -15.31 -5.90 -10.15
C ARG A 78 -16.27 -6.98 -9.66
N GLU A 79 -16.21 -8.17 -10.21
CA GLU A 79 -17.13 -9.28 -9.86
C GLU A 79 -16.81 -9.86 -8.47
N TYR A 80 -15.52 -9.90 -8.10
CA TYR A 80 -15.07 -10.36 -6.78
C TYR A 80 -15.39 -9.35 -5.67
N ASP A 81 -15.28 -8.05 -5.98
CA ASP A 81 -15.64 -6.97 -5.07
C ASP A 81 -17.11 -7.05 -4.65
N ARG A 82 -18.01 -7.49 -5.54
CA ARG A 82 -19.42 -7.70 -5.24
C ARG A 82 -19.67 -8.80 -4.20
N MET A 83 -18.77 -9.77 -4.11
CA MET A 83 -18.91 -10.91 -3.21
C MET A 83 -18.44 -10.60 -1.78
N MET A 84 -17.62 -9.55 -1.61
CA MET A 84 -17.02 -9.17 -0.34
C MET A 84 -17.79 -8.01 0.31
N THR A 85 -18.20 -8.18 1.57
CA THR A 85 -18.97 -7.16 2.33
C THR A 85 -18.27 -5.81 2.35
N ARG A 86 -16.94 -5.82 2.49
CA ARG A 86 -16.11 -4.62 2.58
C ARG A 86 -16.03 -3.83 1.27
N THR A 87 -16.17 -4.48 0.12
CA THR A 87 -15.91 -3.88 -1.21
C THR A 87 -17.13 -3.85 -2.12
N ALA A 88 -18.22 -4.52 -1.74
CA ALA A 88 -19.46 -4.58 -2.52
C ALA A 88 -20.00 -3.18 -2.89
N ASN A 89 -19.71 -2.17 -2.07
CA ASN A 89 -20.19 -0.81 -2.26
C ASN A 89 -19.25 0.09 -3.11
N ARG A 90 -18.18 -0.49 -3.71
CA ARG A 90 -17.29 0.23 -4.62
C ARG A 90 -18.04 0.70 -5.88
N PRO A 91 -17.70 1.88 -6.44
CA PRO A 91 -18.44 2.46 -7.56
C PRO A 91 -18.46 1.58 -8.80
N VAL A 92 -17.37 0.87 -9.10
CA VAL A 92 -17.30 -0.04 -10.25
C VAL A 92 -18.07 -1.34 -9.96
N ALA A 93 -18.00 -1.88 -8.74
CA ALA A 93 -18.72 -3.09 -8.33
C ALA A 93 -20.24 -2.90 -8.38
N THR A 94 -20.74 -1.75 -7.90
CA THR A 94 -22.17 -1.41 -7.92
C THR A 94 -22.69 -0.97 -9.28
N GLY A 95 -21.79 -0.64 -10.23
CA GLY A 95 -22.17 -0.07 -11.53
C GLY A 95 -22.46 1.44 -11.52
N ARG A 96 -22.32 2.14 -10.36
CA ARG A 96 -22.44 3.61 -10.32
C ARG A 96 -21.40 4.28 -11.22
N LEU A 97 -20.22 3.69 -11.36
CA LEU A 97 -19.22 4.07 -12.34
C LEU A 97 -19.04 2.94 -13.35
N SER A 98 -19.25 3.24 -14.65
CA SER A 98 -19.07 2.24 -15.69
C SER A 98 -17.58 1.86 -15.85
N VAL A 99 -17.32 0.62 -16.27
CA VAL A 99 -15.97 0.11 -16.54
C VAL A 99 -15.22 1.04 -17.50
N SER A 100 -15.87 1.46 -18.60
CA SER A 100 -15.26 2.35 -19.60
C SER A 100 -14.82 3.69 -19.00
N LYS A 101 -15.65 4.31 -18.13
CA LYS A 101 -15.28 5.55 -17.44
C LYS A 101 -14.14 5.32 -16.44
N ALA A 102 -14.15 4.21 -15.71
CA ALA A 102 -13.08 3.87 -14.76
C ALA A 102 -11.74 3.66 -15.49
N VAL A 103 -11.74 2.95 -16.63
CA VAL A 103 -10.54 2.73 -17.48
C VAL A 103 -10.06 4.06 -18.08
N LEU A 104 -10.96 4.90 -18.57
CA LEU A 104 -10.59 6.23 -19.10
C LEU A 104 -9.90 7.08 -18.02
N TRP A 105 -10.48 7.19 -16.82
CA TRP A 105 -9.86 7.90 -15.70
C TRP A 105 -8.51 7.30 -15.31
N ALA A 106 -8.42 5.97 -15.25
CA ALA A 106 -7.16 5.30 -14.95
C ALA A 106 -6.09 5.62 -16.01
N GLY A 107 -6.42 5.59 -17.31
CA GLY A 107 -5.53 5.94 -18.39
C GLY A 107 -5.04 7.39 -18.33
N LEU A 108 -5.95 8.34 -18.13
CA LEU A 108 -5.61 9.77 -18.01
C LEU A 108 -4.71 10.02 -16.79
N MET A 109 -5.05 9.44 -15.63
CA MET A 109 -4.22 9.54 -14.42
C MET A 109 -2.86 8.89 -14.59
N ALA A 110 -2.78 7.71 -15.24
CA ALA A 110 -1.51 7.02 -15.51
C ALA A 110 -0.60 7.87 -16.40
N MET A 111 -1.13 8.37 -17.52
CA MET A 111 -0.37 9.22 -18.45
C MET A 111 0.16 10.48 -17.75
N ALA A 112 -0.72 11.23 -17.10
CA ALA A 112 -0.31 12.46 -16.42
C ALA A 112 0.68 12.18 -15.29
N GLY A 113 0.42 11.17 -14.45
CA GLY A 113 1.28 10.84 -13.32
C GLY A 113 2.66 10.35 -13.74
N ILE A 114 2.73 9.45 -14.73
CA ILE A 114 4.01 8.96 -15.27
C ILE A 114 4.80 10.11 -15.93
N THR A 115 4.13 10.99 -16.66
CA THR A 115 4.77 12.17 -17.27
C THR A 115 5.37 13.08 -16.20
N ILE A 116 4.61 13.42 -15.14
CA ILE A 116 5.11 14.25 -14.03
C ILE A 116 6.33 13.60 -13.37
N LEU A 117 6.26 12.30 -13.05
CA LEU A 117 7.38 11.59 -12.44
C LEU A 117 8.59 11.52 -13.38
N SER A 118 8.39 11.34 -14.69
CA SER A 118 9.46 11.30 -15.70
C SER A 118 10.14 12.65 -15.89
N VAL A 119 9.39 13.76 -15.77
CA VAL A 119 9.94 15.12 -15.79
C VAL A 119 10.81 15.39 -14.57
N LEU A 120 10.45 14.86 -13.40
CA LEU A 120 11.30 14.94 -12.20
C LEU A 120 12.58 14.12 -12.38
N HIS A 121 12.46 12.85 -12.79
CA HIS A 121 13.58 11.99 -13.13
C HIS A 121 13.12 10.79 -13.96
N PRO A 122 13.82 10.37 -15.03
CA PRO A 122 13.41 9.23 -15.88
C PRO A 122 13.20 7.93 -15.10
N LEU A 123 14.06 7.63 -14.12
CA LEU A 123 13.90 6.45 -13.25
C LEU A 123 12.66 6.54 -12.35
N ALA A 124 12.24 7.74 -11.93
CA ALA A 124 11.01 7.91 -11.17
C ALA A 124 9.77 7.55 -12.01
N GLY A 125 9.76 7.97 -13.28
CA GLY A 125 8.74 7.55 -14.25
C GLY A 125 8.77 6.05 -14.52
N PHE A 126 9.95 5.47 -14.68
CA PHE A 126 10.13 4.02 -14.85
C PHE A 126 9.58 3.22 -13.66
N PHE A 127 9.98 3.57 -12.42
CA PHE A 127 9.49 2.88 -11.22
C PHE A 127 8.00 3.13 -10.97
N GLY A 128 7.47 4.32 -11.30
CA GLY A 128 6.04 4.59 -11.28
C GLY A 128 5.26 3.69 -12.24
N THR A 129 5.75 3.53 -13.47
CA THR A 129 5.18 2.61 -14.46
C THR A 129 5.26 1.16 -13.99
N LEU A 130 6.42 0.74 -13.49
CA LEU A 130 6.64 -0.61 -12.96
C LEU A 130 5.69 -0.90 -11.79
N SER A 131 5.49 0.06 -10.87
CA SER A 131 4.56 -0.06 -9.75
C SER A 131 3.12 -0.25 -10.25
N LEU A 132 2.66 0.58 -11.17
CA LEU A 132 1.32 0.49 -11.75
C LEU A 132 1.09 -0.86 -12.43
N MET A 133 2.00 -1.24 -13.33
CA MET A 133 1.87 -2.46 -14.13
C MET A 133 1.92 -3.72 -13.26
N SER A 134 2.88 -3.80 -12.33
CA SER A 134 3.01 -4.95 -11.43
C SER A 134 1.82 -5.06 -10.47
N TYR A 135 1.32 -3.94 -9.94
CA TYR A 135 0.15 -3.95 -9.06
C TYR A 135 -1.14 -4.35 -9.80
N ALA A 136 -1.43 -3.73 -10.95
CA ALA A 136 -2.67 -3.97 -11.65
C ALA A 136 -2.69 -5.33 -12.35
N PHE A 137 -1.62 -5.68 -13.09
CA PHE A 137 -1.66 -6.81 -14.02
C PHE A 137 -0.94 -8.07 -13.53
N VAL A 138 -0.14 -7.98 -12.46
CA VAL A 138 0.52 -9.16 -11.87
C VAL A 138 -0.08 -9.48 -10.52
N TYR A 139 0.02 -8.56 -9.56
CA TYR A 139 -0.48 -8.79 -8.19
C TYR A 139 -1.99 -9.05 -8.15
N THR A 140 -2.79 -8.20 -8.82
CA THR A 140 -4.25 -8.29 -8.76
C THR A 140 -4.80 -9.64 -9.21
N PRO A 141 -4.40 -10.21 -10.36
CA PRO A 141 -4.84 -11.55 -10.76
C PRO A 141 -4.28 -12.66 -9.85
N LEU A 142 -3.05 -12.49 -9.37
CA LEU A 142 -2.33 -13.53 -8.63
C LEU A 142 -2.96 -13.85 -7.26
N LYS A 143 -3.72 -12.93 -6.67
CA LYS A 143 -4.44 -13.13 -5.39
C LYS A 143 -5.32 -14.37 -5.35
N ARG A 144 -5.79 -14.83 -6.51
CA ARG A 144 -6.66 -16.01 -6.65
C ARG A 144 -5.89 -17.30 -6.84
N SER A 145 -4.62 -17.21 -7.17
CA SER A 145 -3.84 -18.36 -7.59
C SER A 145 -2.91 -18.84 -6.49
N THR A 146 -2.38 -17.92 -5.65
CA THR A 146 -1.35 -18.28 -4.68
C THR A 146 -1.18 -17.24 -3.58
N PRO A 147 -0.86 -17.66 -2.33
CA PRO A 147 -0.44 -16.77 -1.24
C PRO A 147 0.83 -15.95 -1.54
N LEU A 148 1.67 -16.39 -2.50
CA LEU A 148 2.83 -15.63 -2.97
C LEU A 148 2.45 -14.27 -3.57
N SER A 149 1.18 -14.06 -3.88
CA SER A 149 0.66 -12.76 -4.31
C SER A 149 1.05 -11.64 -3.34
N VAL A 150 1.11 -11.90 -2.03
CA VAL A 150 1.54 -10.92 -1.04
C VAL A 150 2.98 -10.47 -1.30
N ALA A 151 3.91 -11.39 -1.61
CA ALA A 151 5.30 -11.07 -1.93
C ALA A 151 5.41 -10.25 -3.23
N VAL A 152 4.65 -10.64 -4.26
CA VAL A 152 4.59 -9.91 -5.53
C VAL A 152 4.00 -8.51 -5.33
N GLY A 153 2.95 -8.38 -4.52
CA GLY A 153 2.31 -7.10 -4.19
C GLY A 153 3.19 -6.19 -3.31
N ALA A 154 4.12 -6.78 -2.55
CA ALA A 154 5.05 -6.03 -1.72
C ALA A 154 6.08 -5.25 -2.56
N ILE A 155 6.39 -5.68 -3.78
CA ILE A 155 7.30 -4.96 -4.69
C ILE A 155 6.70 -3.59 -5.05
N PRO A 156 5.54 -3.49 -5.75
CA PRO A 156 4.96 -2.18 -6.08
C PRO A 156 4.63 -1.34 -4.85
N GLY A 157 4.30 -1.98 -3.71
CA GLY A 157 4.02 -1.27 -2.48
C GLY A 157 5.25 -0.62 -1.84
N ALA A 158 6.48 -1.08 -2.11
CA ALA A 158 7.72 -0.50 -1.60
C ALA A 158 8.42 0.46 -2.60
N LEU A 159 8.08 0.40 -3.89
CA LEU A 159 8.65 1.28 -4.93
C LEU A 159 8.48 2.79 -4.66
N PRO A 160 7.42 3.28 -3.99
CA PRO A 160 7.31 4.70 -3.64
C PRO A 160 8.52 5.26 -2.90
N LEU A 161 9.18 4.46 -2.05
CA LEU A 161 10.40 4.88 -1.34
C LEU A 161 11.59 5.03 -2.28
N ILE A 162 11.74 4.14 -3.25
CA ILE A 162 12.77 4.29 -4.30
C ILE A 162 12.48 5.53 -5.14
N ILE A 163 11.22 5.76 -5.53
CA ILE A 163 10.83 6.91 -6.36
C ILE A 163 11.20 8.23 -5.66
N GLY A 164 10.91 8.35 -4.35
CA GLY A 164 11.26 9.55 -3.60
C GLY A 164 12.78 9.80 -3.54
N CYS A 165 13.58 8.76 -3.28
CA CYS A 165 15.04 8.87 -3.25
C CYS A 165 15.61 9.25 -4.63
N VAL A 166 15.19 8.55 -5.69
CA VAL A 166 15.69 8.76 -7.06
C VAL A 166 15.48 10.19 -7.54
N VAL A 167 14.38 10.84 -7.16
CA VAL A 167 14.10 12.24 -7.55
C VAL A 167 15.17 13.22 -7.02
N ASN A 168 15.77 12.93 -5.87
CA ASN A 168 16.84 13.77 -5.31
C ASN A 168 18.26 13.28 -5.68
N GLU A 169 18.48 11.97 -5.63
CA GLU A 169 19.82 11.38 -5.77
C GLU A 169 20.18 11.05 -7.23
N GLY A 170 19.22 11.05 -8.14
CA GLY A 170 19.42 10.75 -9.56
C GLY A 170 19.67 9.27 -9.86
N GLY A 171 19.61 8.38 -8.87
CA GLY A 171 19.85 6.94 -9.00
C GLY A 171 19.32 6.14 -7.84
N VAL A 172 19.43 4.80 -7.94
CA VAL A 172 19.06 3.90 -6.84
C VAL A 172 20.27 3.78 -5.90
N SER A 173 20.24 4.53 -4.82
CA SER A 173 21.28 4.52 -3.77
C SER A 173 21.12 3.34 -2.81
N GLN A 174 22.11 3.14 -1.97
CA GLN A 174 22.02 2.18 -0.87
C GLN A 174 20.98 2.61 0.16
N THR A 175 20.81 3.91 0.41
CA THR A 175 19.72 4.46 1.24
C THR A 175 18.36 4.10 0.66
N ALA A 176 18.16 4.30 -0.65
CA ALA A 176 16.93 3.91 -1.34
C ALA A 176 16.62 2.41 -1.18
N MET A 177 17.63 1.54 -1.29
CA MET A 177 17.47 0.10 -1.12
C MET A 177 17.17 -0.29 0.33
N MET A 178 17.77 0.40 1.31
CA MET A 178 17.47 0.17 2.73
C MET A 178 16.01 0.56 3.06
N LEU A 179 15.55 1.72 2.58
CA LEU A 179 14.16 2.17 2.76
C LEU A 179 13.18 1.25 2.04
N PHE A 180 13.49 0.84 0.81
CA PHE A 180 12.72 -0.17 0.08
C PHE A 180 12.60 -1.47 0.89
N SER A 181 13.72 -1.99 1.40
CA SER A 181 13.75 -3.20 2.20
C SER A 181 12.92 -3.08 3.47
N LEU A 182 12.98 -1.94 4.17
CA LEU A 182 12.14 -1.66 5.34
C LEU A 182 10.66 -1.81 4.99
N GLN A 183 10.17 -1.13 3.96
CA GLN A 183 8.76 -1.16 3.59
C GLN A 183 8.37 -2.50 2.97
N PHE A 184 9.24 -3.12 2.18
CA PHE A 184 9.01 -4.44 1.61
C PHE A 184 8.78 -5.49 2.71
N LEU A 185 9.67 -5.55 3.71
CA LEU A 185 9.56 -6.49 4.84
C LEU A 185 8.35 -6.17 5.73
N TRP A 186 8.08 -4.88 5.96
CA TRP A 186 6.93 -4.41 6.75
C TRP A 186 5.58 -4.89 6.20
N GLN A 187 5.47 -5.00 4.89
CA GLN A 187 4.20 -5.36 4.25
C GLN A 187 3.73 -6.77 4.60
N PHE A 188 4.62 -7.73 4.83
CA PHE A 188 4.23 -9.12 5.09
C PHE A 188 3.43 -9.26 6.39
N PRO A 189 3.94 -8.90 7.57
CA PRO A 189 3.15 -9.00 8.80
C PRO A 189 1.91 -8.10 8.77
N HIS A 190 1.97 -6.96 8.07
CA HIS A 190 0.80 -6.08 7.87
C HIS A 190 -0.30 -6.76 7.05
N PHE A 191 0.01 -7.19 5.84
CA PHE A 191 -1.00 -7.80 4.95
C PHE A 191 -1.56 -9.10 5.50
N TRP A 192 -0.73 -9.92 6.15
CA TRP A 192 -1.21 -11.15 6.77
C TRP A 192 -2.14 -10.89 7.95
N ALA A 193 -1.88 -9.86 8.75
CA ALA A 193 -2.82 -9.46 9.81
C ALA A 193 -4.15 -8.97 9.23
N VAL A 194 -4.12 -8.17 8.16
CA VAL A 194 -5.32 -7.71 7.44
C VAL A 194 -6.07 -8.90 6.82
N ALA A 195 -5.35 -9.82 6.17
CA ALA A 195 -5.93 -11.02 5.57
C ALA A 195 -6.57 -11.93 6.63
N TRP A 196 -5.92 -12.09 7.79
CA TRP A 196 -6.47 -12.83 8.93
C TRP A 196 -7.81 -12.30 9.39
N LEU A 197 -7.92 -10.97 9.50
CA LEU A 197 -9.14 -10.31 9.97
C LEU A 197 -10.27 -10.31 8.94
N ALA A 198 -9.92 -10.30 7.65
CA ALA A 198 -10.85 -10.27 6.52
C ALA A 198 -11.00 -11.63 5.81
N ASP A 199 -10.53 -12.72 6.40
CA ASP A 199 -10.46 -14.05 5.80
C ASP A 199 -11.78 -14.55 5.22
N GLU A 200 -12.89 -14.38 5.95
CA GLU A 200 -14.21 -14.79 5.48
C GLU A 200 -14.63 -14.07 4.18
N ASP A 201 -14.35 -12.76 4.09
CA ASP A 201 -14.63 -11.99 2.89
C ASP A 201 -13.72 -12.41 1.73
N TYR A 202 -12.43 -12.64 2.00
CA TYR A 202 -11.49 -13.09 0.98
C TYR A 202 -11.80 -14.47 0.44
N LYS A 203 -12.23 -15.40 1.30
CA LYS A 203 -12.67 -16.75 0.89
C LYS A 203 -13.90 -16.71 -0.01
N LYS A 204 -14.87 -15.81 0.25
CA LYS A 204 -16.03 -15.61 -0.64
C LYS A 204 -15.61 -15.22 -2.06
N ALA A 205 -14.54 -14.43 -2.20
CA ALA A 205 -14.00 -14.01 -3.49
C ALA A 205 -12.97 -14.98 -4.08
N GLY A 206 -12.67 -16.09 -3.40
CA GLY A 206 -11.66 -17.07 -3.82
C GLY A 206 -10.24 -16.51 -3.76
N PHE A 207 -9.94 -15.62 -2.81
CA PHE A 207 -8.59 -15.06 -2.59
C PHE A 207 -7.85 -15.86 -1.53
N TYR A 208 -6.60 -16.21 -1.82
CA TYR A 208 -5.70 -16.95 -0.95
C TYR A 208 -4.52 -16.05 -0.57
N LEU A 209 -4.63 -15.35 0.57
CA LEU A 209 -3.63 -14.36 0.98
C LEU A 209 -2.80 -14.79 2.20
N LEU A 210 -3.30 -15.74 3.00
CA LEU A 210 -2.58 -16.24 4.16
C LEU A 210 -1.55 -17.32 3.75
N PRO A 211 -0.39 -17.37 4.43
CA PRO A 211 0.69 -18.31 4.09
C PRO A 211 0.43 -19.74 4.58
N GLY A 212 -0.62 -19.96 5.35
CA GLY A 212 -1.02 -21.27 5.85
C GLY A 212 -1.41 -22.25 4.74
N LYS A 213 -1.50 -23.52 5.09
CA LYS A 213 -1.89 -24.57 4.15
C LYS A 213 -3.26 -24.23 3.52
N ASN A 214 -3.33 -24.23 2.19
CA ASN A 214 -4.52 -23.83 1.42
C ASN A 214 -4.99 -22.38 1.67
N GLY A 215 -4.13 -21.48 2.18
CA GLY A 215 -4.51 -20.13 2.54
C GLY A 215 -5.34 -20.01 3.81
N ASP A 216 -5.35 -21.03 4.66
CA ASP A 216 -6.10 -21.04 5.91
C ASP A 216 -5.35 -20.34 7.06
N LYS A 217 -6.13 -19.96 8.09
CA LYS A 217 -5.60 -19.44 9.34
C LYS A 217 -4.92 -20.56 10.12
N ASP A 218 -3.61 -20.43 10.28
CA ASP A 218 -2.82 -21.35 11.09
C ASP A 218 -1.62 -20.64 11.75
N VAL A 219 -0.85 -21.38 12.53
CA VAL A 219 0.35 -20.88 13.22
C VAL A 219 1.39 -20.29 12.28
N THR A 220 1.43 -20.72 11.01
CA THR A 220 2.42 -20.29 10.00
C THR A 220 2.36 -18.77 9.81
N THR A 221 1.15 -18.19 9.83
CA THR A 221 0.98 -16.73 9.70
C THR A 221 1.69 -15.96 10.79
N GLY A 222 1.51 -16.34 12.05
CA GLY A 222 2.18 -15.71 13.20
C GLY A 222 3.69 -15.93 13.17
N TYR A 223 4.13 -17.16 12.86
CA TYR A 223 5.55 -17.52 12.78
C TYR A 223 6.29 -16.74 11.68
N LEU A 224 5.77 -16.73 10.47
CA LEU A 224 6.40 -15.98 9.37
C LEU A 224 6.37 -14.46 9.65
N SER A 225 5.27 -13.92 10.18
CA SER A 225 5.22 -12.52 10.61
C SER A 225 6.33 -12.18 11.61
N PHE A 226 6.56 -13.07 12.58
CA PHE A 226 7.66 -12.94 13.54
C PHE A 226 9.03 -12.91 12.85
N LEU A 227 9.28 -13.83 11.91
CA LEU A 227 10.55 -13.86 11.16
C LEU A 227 10.77 -12.58 10.35
N PHE A 228 9.74 -12.05 9.70
CA PHE A 228 9.84 -10.78 8.97
C PHE A 228 10.14 -9.59 9.88
N CYS A 229 9.60 -9.58 11.11
CA CYS A 229 9.99 -8.57 12.11
C CYS A 229 11.46 -8.69 12.51
N LEU A 230 12.01 -9.91 12.65
CA LEU A 230 13.45 -10.11 12.90
C LEU A 230 14.31 -9.65 11.71
N LEU A 231 13.86 -9.89 10.47
CA LEU A 231 14.55 -9.36 9.28
C LEU A 231 14.57 -7.83 9.27
N MET A 232 13.50 -7.17 9.75
CA MET A 232 13.48 -5.70 9.91
C MET A 232 14.44 -5.23 11.01
N VAL A 233 14.65 -6.00 12.09
CA VAL A 233 15.73 -5.72 13.05
C VAL A 233 17.09 -5.77 12.35
N GLY A 234 17.32 -6.83 11.56
CA GLY A 234 18.55 -6.97 10.76
C GLY A 234 18.76 -5.80 9.79
N ASN A 235 17.70 -5.35 9.11
CA ASN A 235 17.74 -4.19 8.21
C ASN A 235 18.15 -2.90 8.95
N ALA A 236 17.60 -2.65 10.14
CA ALA A 236 17.95 -1.47 10.96
C ALA A 236 19.42 -1.52 11.43
N VAL A 237 19.87 -2.68 11.89
CA VAL A 237 21.28 -2.88 12.34
C VAL A 237 22.24 -2.76 11.16
N LEU A 238 21.89 -3.30 9.99
CA LEU A 238 22.70 -3.17 8.77
C LEU A 238 22.80 -1.70 8.34
N GLY A 239 21.68 -0.94 8.41
CA GLY A 239 21.67 0.49 8.11
C GLY A 239 22.62 1.28 9.01
N TYR A 240 22.70 0.93 10.29
CA TYR A 240 23.67 1.49 11.24
C TYR A 240 25.12 1.12 10.88
N ALA A 241 25.36 -0.17 10.65
CA ALA A 241 26.70 -0.68 10.35
C ALA A 241 27.29 -0.07 9.04
N LEU A 242 26.44 0.25 8.09
CA LEU A 242 26.80 0.90 6.83
C LEU A 242 26.82 2.44 6.92
N GLY A 243 26.50 3.03 8.08
CA GLY A 243 26.53 4.47 8.31
C GLY A 243 25.33 5.26 7.75
N PHE A 244 24.25 4.59 7.32
CA PHE A 244 23.04 5.25 6.80
C PHE A 244 22.05 5.66 7.90
N VAL A 245 22.11 5.02 9.04
CA VAL A 245 21.19 5.24 10.17
C VAL A 245 21.98 5.54 11.42
N GLY A 246 21.64 6.64 12.09
CA GLY A 246 22.26 6.99 13.38
C GLY A 246 21.91 6.02 14.52
N ALA A 247 22.75 5.95 15.54
CA ALA A 247 22.58 5.04 16.69
C ALA A 247 21.20 5.18 17.38
N TRP A 248 20.74 6.42 17.56
CA TRP A 248 19.44 6.72 18.16
C TRP A 248 18.30 6.15 17.31
N ALA A 249 18.27 6.44 16.03
CA ALA A 249 17.25 5.95 15.12
C ALA A 249 17.24 4.42 15.07
N THR A 250 18.42 3.80 15.01
CA THR A 250 18.57 2.34 15.07
C THR A 250 17.97 1.76 16.36
N ALA A 251 18.26 2.36 17.52
CA ALA A 251 17.71 1.90 18.79
C ALA A 251 16.17 1.93 18.79
N VAL A 252 15.57 3.00 18.28
CA VAL A 252 14.11 3.14 18.17
C VAL A 252 13.54 2.09 17.19
N LEU A 253 14.14 1.93 16.01
CA LEU A 253 13.69 0.95 15.00
C LEU A 253 13.78 -0.48 15.56
N VAL A 254 14.88 -0.83 16.23
CA VAL A 254 15.04 -2.15 16.87
C VAL A 254 13.96 -2.36 17.93
N ALA A 255 13.72 -1.38 18.80
CA ALA A 255 12.69 -1.48 19.84
C ALA A 255 11.29 -1.68 19.25
N LEU A 256 10.92 -0.92 18.19
CA LEU A 256 9.65 -1.07 17.49
C LEU A 256 9.51 -2.46 16.86
N ASN A 257 10.56 -2.94 16.17
CA ASN A 257 10.55 -4.25 15.51
C ASN A 257 10.46 -5.39 16.52
N VAL A 258 11.19 -5.32 17.63
CA VAL A 258 11.14 -6.33 18.71
C VAL A 258 9.75 -6.35 19.38
N TYR A 259 9.17 -5.19 19.64
CA TYR A 259 7.81 -5.13 20.19
C TYR A 259 6.78 -5.73 19.21
N TRP A 260 6.90 -5.42 17.91
CA TRP A 260 6.02 -6.01 16.91
C TRP A 260 6.24 -7.51 16.73
N ALA A 261 7.48 -7.98 16.77
CA ALA A 261 7.82 -9.41 16.78
C ALA A 261 7.14 -10.14 17.95
N ARG A 262 7.11 -9.53 19.14
CA ARG A 262 6.38 -10.09 20.30
C ARG A 262 4.88 -10.25 20.00
N LEU A 263 4.24 -9.28 19.34
CA LEU A 263 2.83 -9.37 18.97
C LEU A 263 2.58 -10.46 17.91
N CYS A 264 3.50 -10.59 16.94
CA CYS A 264 3.45 -11.67 15.95
C CYS A 264 3.61 -13.04 16.62
N TRP A 265 4.48 -13.15 17.62
CA TRP A 265 4.65 -14.37 18.41
C TRP A 265 3.39 -14.72 19.24
N GLN A 266 2.64 -13.72 19.70
CA GLN A 266 1.34 -13.96 20.31
C GLN A 266 0.35 -14.54 19.30
N LEU A 267 0.30 -14.01 18.05
CA LEU A 267 -0.53 -14.59 17.01
C LEU A 267 -0.15 -16.05 16.68
N TYR A 268 1.16 -16.36 16.70
CA TYR A 268 1.64 -17.75 16.53
C TYR A 268 1.10 -18.68 17.63
N LYS A 269 1.08 -18.22 18.89
CA LYS A 269 0.61 -19.04 20.02
C LYS A 269 -0.91 -19.16 20.09
N ASP A 270 -1.60 -18.05 19.90
CA ASP A 270 -3.02 -17.94 20.23
C ASP A 270 -3.94 -18.20 19.03
N CYS A 271 -3.42 -18.04 17.80
CA CYS A 271 -4.21 -18.10 16.55
C CYS A 271 -5.54 -17.32 16.65
N SER A 272 -5.54 -16.21 17.41
CA SER A 272 -6.75 -15.49 17.77
C SER A 272 -6.96 -14.22 16.92
N ARG A 273 -8.24 -13.84 16.75
CA ARG A 273 -8.62 -12.57 16.08
C ARG A 273 -8.06 -11.35 16.81
N GLU A 274 -7.97 -11.42 18.15
CA GLU A 274 -7.45 -10.32 18.97
C GLU A 274 -5.96 -10.12 18.73
N ALA A 275 -5.16 -11.19 18.73
CA ALA A 275 -3.73 -11.13 18.43
C ALA A 275 -3.48 -10.55 17.02
N ALA A 276 -4.21 -11.00 16.00
CA ALA A 276 -4.11 -10.45 14.65
C ALA A 276 -4.47 -8.96 14.60
N ARG A 277 -5.48 -8.52 15.38
CA ARG A 277 -5.86 -7.10 15.47
C ARG A 277 -4.78 -6.24 16.11
N LYS A 278 -4.14 -6.71 17.19
CA LYS A 278 -3.00 -6.01 17.83
C LYS A 278 -1.83 -5.88 16.85
N GLN A 279 -1.49 -6.95 16.13
CA GLN A 279 -0.45 -6.95 15.09
C GLN A 279 -0.77 -5.93 13.99
N MET A 280 -2.02 -5.88 13.49
CA MET A 280 -2.45 -4.93 12.47
C MET A 280 -2.34 -3.48 12.96
N PHE A 281 -2.80 -3.16 14.16
CA PHE A 281 -2.70 -1.80 14.71
C PHE A 281 -1.25 -1.36 14.90
N MET A 282 -0.39 -2.28 15.37
CA MET A 282 1.04 -1.99 15.47
C MET A 282 1.63 -1.64 14.10
N SER A 283 1.23 -2.32 13.04
CA SER A 283 1.72 -2.02 11.69
C SER A 283 1.37 -0.61 11.21
N PHE A 284 0.19 -0.08 11.55
CA PHE A 284 -0.20 1.29 11.21
C PHE A 284 0.64 2.35 11.93
N LEU A 285 1.11 2.05 13.13
CA LEU A 285 1.99 2.94 13.88
C LEU A 285 3.45 2.81 13.40
N HIS A 286 3.88 1.59 13.10
CA HIS A 286 5.27 1.25 12.83
C HIS A 286 5.86 2.03 11.65
N LEU A 287 5.21 1.99 10.48
CA LEU A 287 5.78 2.59 9.27
C LEU A 287 5.91 4.12 9.36
N PRO A 288 4.88 4.88 9.77
CA PRO A 288 5.03 6.33 9.96
C PRO A 288 6.13 6.69 10.97
N VAL A 289 6.17 6.02 12.12
CA VAL A 289 7.19 6.29 13.14
C VAL A 289 8.58 5.95 12.60
N SER A 290 8.75 4.83 11.90
CA SER A 290 10.03 4.44 11.32
C SER A 290 10.55 5.49 10.32
N LEU A 291 9.68 6.01 9.44
CA LEU A 291 10.08 7.02 8.46
C LEU A 291 10.37 8.39 9.10
N ILE A 292 9.63 8.77 10.15
CA ILE A 292 9.88 10.02 10.89
C ILE A 292 11.21 9.94 11.66
N VAL A 293 11.53 8.80 12.25
CA VAL A 293 12.79 8.60 13.00
C VAL A 293 14.02 8.61 12.09
N LEU A 294 13.83 8.29 10.80
CA LEU A 294 14.88 8.32 9.78
C LEU A 294 15.05 9.69 9.10
N LEU A 295 14.11 10.64 9.32
CA LEU A 295 14.18 12.02 8.85
C LEU A 295 15.18 12.84 9.66
#